data_5a291eb53cb09b16b6da51143d13e76d
#
_entry.id   5a291eb53cb09b16b6da51143d13e76d
#
_cell.length_a   1.000
_cell.length_b   1.000
_cell.length_c   1.000
_cell.angle_alpha   90.00
_cell.angle_beta   90.00
_cell.angle_gamma   90.00
#
_symmetry.space_group_name_H-M   'P 1'
#
loop_
_entity.id
_entity.type
_entity.pdbx_description
1 polymer ?
#
loop_
_entity_poly.entity_id
_entity_poly.type
_entity_poly.pdbx_seq_one_letter_code
_entity_poly.pdbx_strand_id
1 'polypeptide(L)'
;KLMEDIPNKIVNYLGIIADVNLLQTDNRPYIEINVSPSGVPISYKGAYHYRSGSTKQELKGSALQQFILKRLGRTWDDLPCENATFSDIDSDALSYFFKKAASSKRLTTDIEKSDLKTAFENLNLLTNGNKLKNAALLLFGKKPSKFFPSVSFKIGRFITGDDDLRYQDVIEGNILQMADKVMDILKTKYLFSPIIYEGLQRIEKLEVPEMALREVIFNAIIHKDYTGAPIQLSVYNHKLILWNEGRLPDDFTIETLLGKHPSRPFNKNVADIFFKAGFIEAWGRGIAKITNGFKNEGLKIPVFETTMGGILVTIDRPNYNLKDRDTNDVPDDVPDDVPDNVTDNVTDKVVDKVADKVPDKVPDKVPDKVPDNLTENQQKILKLVAQNKTVSMSEIAENIGISKRKVLDNINKLKNRGLIERIGSPKGGHWKIIN
;
A
#
# COMPACT_ATOMS: atom_id res chain seq x y z
N LYS A 1 19.37 31.45 -52.04
CA LYS A 1 19.84 30.16 -51.52
C LYS A 1 19.53 29.98 -50.02
N LEU A 2 20.03 30.85 -49.10
CA LEU A 2 19.72 30.72 -47.66
C LEU A 2 18.23 30.92 -47.36
N MET A 3 17.53 31.81 -48.04
CA MET A 3 16.09 32.04 -47.88
C MET A 3 15.20 30.84 -48.32
N GLU A 4 15.71 29.95 -49.12
CA GLU A 4 15.07 28.70 -49.55
C GLU A 4 15.50 27.56 -48.66
N ASP A 5 16.79 27.49 -48.32
CA ASP A 5 17.38 26.38 -47.57
C ASP A 5 16.92 26.36 -46.10
N ILE A 6 16.79 27.55 -45.46
CA ILE A 6 16.45 27.64 -44.02
C ILE A 6 15.03 27.14 -43.74
N PRO A 7 13.97 27.65 -44.42
CA PRO A 7 12.61 27.13 -44.23
C PRO A 7 12.51 25.63 -44.41
N ASN A 8 13.11 25.11 -45.51
CA ASN A 8 13.11 23.69 -45.81
C ASN A 8 13.80 22.86 -44.71
N LYS A 9 14.93 23.32 -44.17
CA LYS A 9 15.60 22.65 -43.05
C LYS A 9 14.78 22.68 -41.78
N ILE A 10 14.10 23.80 -41.48
CA ILE A 10 13.22 23.93 -40.32
C ILE A 10 12.08 22.90 -40.41
N VAL A 11 11.39 22.82 -41.55
CA VAL A 11 10.31 21.86 -41.77
C VAL A 11 10.85 20.41 -41.70
N ASN A 12 11.94 20.12 -42.40
CA ASN A 12 12.48 18.74 -42.48
C ASN A 12 13.02 18.23 -41.12
N TYR A 13 13.58 19.09 -40.28
CA TYR A 13 14.22 18.68 -39.03
C TYR A 13 13.33 18.86 -37.80
N LEU A 14 12.43 19.84 -37.82
CA LEU A 14 11.61 20.22 -36.69
C LEU A 14 10.11 19.98 -36.91
N GLY A 15 9.68 19.79 -38.16
CA GLY A 15 8.27 19.61 -38.51
C GLY A 15 7.39 20.82 -38.22
N ILE A 16 7.97 22.02 -38.18
CA ILE A 16 7.28 23.29 -37.96
C ILE A 16 7.49 24.25 -39.10
N ILE A 17 6.60 25.22 -39.24
CA ILE A 17 6.76 26.37 -40.14
C ILE A 17 7.27 27.54 -39.33
N ALA A 18 8.27 28.24 -39.85
CA ALA A 18 8.78 29.49 -39.29
C ALA A 18 8.84 30.55 -40.38
N ASP A 19 8.59 31.81 -39.99
CA ASP A 19 8.73 32.92 -40.89
C ASP A 19 10.20 33.31 -40.98
N VAL A 20 10.76 33.27 -42.18
CA VAL A 20 12.14 33.61 -42.46
C VAL A 20 12.17 34.84 -43.34
N ASN A 21 12.68 35.94 -42.80
CA ASN A 21 12.73 37.23 -43.45
C ASN A 21 14.18 37.70 -43.67
N LEU A 22 14.44 38.31 -44.81
CA LEU A 22 15.70 39.04 -45.04
C LEU A 22 15.47 40.51 -44.75
N LEU A 23 16.11 41.02 -43.75
CA LEU A 23 16.02 42.41 -43.30
C LEU A 23 17.39 43.10 -43.46
N GLN A 24 17.40 44.43 -43.41
CA GLN A 24 18.62 45.23 -43.53
C GLN A 24 18.65 46.30 -42.42
N THR A 25 19.78 46.40 -41.73
CA THR A 25 20.04 47.45 -40.74
C THR A 25 21.43 47.97 -40.98
N ASP A 26 21.57 49.32 -41.06
CA ASP A 26 22.86 50.00 -41.28
C ASP A 26 23.67 49.44 -42.46
N ASN A 27 23.01 49.21 -43.57
CA ASN A 27 23.60 48.66 -44.79
C ASN A 27 24.13 47.20 -44.64
N ARG A 28 23.74 46.48 -43.59
CA ARG A 28 24.10 45.06 -43.39
C ARG A 28 22.85 44.19 -43.46
N PRO A 29 22.79 43.21 -44.38
CA PRO A 29 21.67 42.25 -44.42
C PRO A 29 21.79 41.25 -43.30
N TYR A 30 20.65 40.91 -42.66
CA TYR A 30 20.51 39.81 -41.69
C TYR A 30 19.26 39.03 -41.94
N ILE A 31 19.24 37.77 -41.48
CA ILE A 31 18.08 36.89 -41.57
C ILE A 31 17.39 36.85 -40.20
N GLU A 32 16.13 37.23 -40.18
CA GLU A 32 15.26 37.07 -39.04
C GLU A 32 14.43 35.79 -39.17
N ILE A 33 14.40 34.99 -38.11
CA ILE A 33 13.59 33.77 -38.06
C ILE A 33 12.59 33.91 -36.90
N ASN A 34 11.31 34.05 -37.22
CA ASN A 34 10.24 34.12 -36.26
C ASN A 34 9.57 32.77 -36.07
N VAL A 35 9.58 32.29 -34.84
CA VAL A 35 8.99 31.01 -34.44
C VAL A 35 7.91 31.25 -33.41
N SER A 36 6.67 30.85 -33.72
CA SER A 36 5.56 30.90 -32.78
C SER A 36 5.73 29.86 -31.69
N PRO A 37 5.30 30.15 -30.44
CA PRO A 37 5.26 29.14 -29.38
C PRO A 37 4.40 27.97 -29.81
N SER A 38 4.93 26.72 -29.64
CA SER A 38 4.19 25.50 -29.94
C SER A 38 3.49 24.99 -28.68
N GLY A 39 2.21 24.64 -28.79
CA GLY A 39 1.45 23.95 -27.74
C GLY A 39 1.79 22.48 -27.59
N VAL A 40 2.53 21.91 -28.56
CA VAL A 40 2.96 20.50 -28.55
C VAL A 40 4.49 20.39 -28.55
N PRO A 41 5.06 19.30 -28.01
CA PRO A 41 6.49 19.05 -28.07
C PRO A 41 6.98 18.97 -29.52
N ILE A 42 8.10 19.62 -29.82
CA ILE A 42 8.73 19.60 -31.14
C ILE A 42 9.92 18.63 -31.09
N SER A 43 9.95 17.69 -32.03
CA SER A 43 11.11 16.79 -32.20
C SER A 43 12.17 17.44 -33.07
N TYR A 44 13.44 17.18 -32.77
CA TYR A 44 14.56 17.46 -33.66
C TYR A 44 15.06 16.17 -34.25
N LYS A 45 14.88 15.98 -35.54
CA LYS A 45 15.22 14.72 -36.27
C LYS A 45 14.60 13.48 -35.61
N GLY A 46 13.35 13.58 -35.17
CA GLY A 46 12.62 12.49 -34.52
C GLY A 46 12.90 12.28 -33.03
N ALA A 47 13.89 12.99 -32.46
CA ALA A 47 14.22 12.90 -31.04
C ALA A 47 13.70 14.13 -30.27
N TYR A 48 13.15 13.91 -29.08
CA TYR A 48 12.70 14.97 -28.19
C TYR A 48 13.79 15.32 -27.20
N HIS A 49 13.98 16.61 -26.95
CA HIS A 49 15.05 17.08 -26.10
C HIS A 49 14.52 18.06 -25.06
N TYR A 50 15.09 17.97 -23.87
CA TYR A 50 14.88 18.89 -22.76
C TYR A 50 16.19 19.57 -22.40
N ARG A 51 16.18 20.87 -22.09
CA ARG A 51 17.36 21.59 -21.61
C ARG A 51 17.29 21.74 -20.11
N SER A 52 18.28 21.19 -19.41
CA SER A 52 18.49 21.37 -17.98
C SER A 52 19.78 22.20 -17.80
N GLY A 53 19.62 23.47 -17.41
CA GLY A 53 20.74 24.40 -17.36
C GLY A 53 21.40 24.58 -18.73
N SER A 54 22.70 24.30 -18.83
CA SER A 54 23.48 24.37 -20.07
C SER A 54 23.43 23.07 -20.90
N THR A 55 22.89 21.99 -20.36
CA THR A 55 22.94 20.64 -20.94
C THR A 55 21.67 20.31 -21.70
N LYS A 56 21.82 19.80 -22.93
CA LYS A 56 20.75 19.24 -23.74
C LYS A 56 20.66 17.73 -23.45
N GLN A 57 19.49 17.27 -23.01
CA GLN A 57 19.24 15.85 -22.73
C GLN A 57 18.12 15.32 -23.65
N GLU A 58 18.28 14.10 -24.16
CA GLU A 58 17.24 13.44 -24.93
C GLU A 58 16.24 12.78 -24.01
N LEU A 59 14.96 13.06 -24.25
CA LEU A 59 13.86 12.41 -23.54
C LEU A 59 13.50 11.07 -24.19
N LYS A 60 13.52 9.98 -23.41
CA LYS A 60 13.18 8.63 -23.86
C LYS A 60 12.22 7.95 -22.90
N GLY A 61 11.52 6.92 -23.37
CA GLY A 61 10.65 6.07 -22.54
C GLY A 61 9.61 6.84 -21.74
N SER A 62 9.49 6.53 -20.47
CA SER A 62 8.49 7.15 -19.55
C SER A 62 8.67 8.66 -19.40
N ALA A 63 9.89 9.17 -19.41
CA ALA A 63 10.16 10.60 -19.33
C ALA A 63 9.59 11.38 -20.53
N LEU A 64 9.69 10.80 -21.73
CA LEU A 64 9.08 11.37 -22.94
C LEU A 64 7.56 11.37 -22.86
N GLN A 65 6.96 10.24 -22.45
CA GLN A 65 5.52 10.13 -22.30
C GLN A 65 4.97 11.16 -21.31
N GLN A 66 5.59 11.28 -20.15
CA GLN A 66 5.20 12.27 -19.13
C GLN A 66 5.34 13.69 -19.64
N PHE A 67 6.42 14.00 -20.39
CA PHE A 67 6.63 15.31 -20.97
C PHE A 67 5.52 15.66 -21.98
N ILE A 68 5.16 14.71 -22.86
CA ILE A 68 4.08 14.90 -23.83
C ILE A 68 2.74 15.12 -23.12
N LEU A 69 2.40 14.27 -22.15
CA LEU A 69 1.17 14.39 -21.37
C LEU A 69 1.08 15.71 -20.63
N LYS A 70 2.17 16.12 -19.98
CA LYS A 70 2.26 17.43 -19.28
C LYS A 70 1.99 18.60 -20.22
N ARG A 71 2.54 18.59 -21.44
CA ARG A 71 2.30 19.61 -22.44
C ARG A 71 0.87 19.64 -22.96
N LEU A 72 0.22 18.48 -23.04
CA LEU A 72 -1.20 18.36 -23.39
C LEU A 72 -2.13 18.69 -22.21
N GLY A 73 -1.60 19.01 -21.03
CA GLY A 73 -2.38 19.26 -19.82
C GLY A 73 -3.01 17.99 -19.22
N ARG A 74 -2.64 16.82 -19.73
CA ARG A 74 -3.16 15.49 -19.30
C ARG A 74 -2.24 14.82 -18.30
N THR A 75 -2.83 13.88 -17.55
CA THR A 75 -2.11 12.95 -16.66
C THR A 75 -2.30 11.53 -17.14
N TRP A 76 -1.50 10.59 -16.67
CA TRP A 76 -1.58 9.18 -17.10
C TRP A 76 -2.96 8.56 -16.79
N ASP A 77 -3.56 8.95 -15.69
CA ASP A 77 -4.88 8.48 -15.28
C ASP A 77 -6.03 9.01 -16.16
N ASP A 78 -5.76 10.03 -17.00
CA ASP A 78 -6.69 10.59 -18.00
C ASP A 78 -6.66 9.83 -19.35
N LEU A 79 -5.72 8.93 -19.55
CA LEU A 79 -5.60 8.15 -20.78
C LEU A 79 -6.66 7.06 -20.83
N PRO A 80 -7.11 6.65 -22.06
CA PRO A 80 -8.00 5.52 -22.21
C PRO A 80 -7.32 4.23 -21.75
N CYS A 81 -8.05 3.40 -21.02
CA CYS A 81 -7.63 2.04 -20.70
C CYS A 81 -8.05 1.14 -21.87
N GLU A 82 -7.07 0.70 -22.65
CA GLU A 82 -7.33 -0.17 -23.78
C GLU A 82 -7.91 -1.52 -23.32
N ASN A 83 -8.85 -2.06 -24.08
CA ASN A 83 -9.55 -3.33 -23.81
C ASN A 83 -10.40 -3.37 -22.52
N ALA A 84 -10.57 -2.25 -21.84
CA ALA A 84 -11.46 -2.16 -20.68
C ALA A 84 -12.90 -1.90 -21.13
N THR A 85 -13.85 -2.52 -20.45
CA THR A 85 -15.27 -2.38 -20.68
C THR A 85 -16.02 -2.11 -19.38
N PHE A 86 -17.29 -1.72 -19.47
CA PHE A 86 -18.10 -1.52 -18.26
C PHE A 86 -18.33 -2.82 -17.45
N SER A 87 -18.14 -3.99 -18.05
CA SER A 87 -18.21 -5.27 -17.33
C SER A 87 -17.02 -5.46 -16.33
N ASP A 88 -15.93 -4.73 -16.52
CA ASP A 88 -14.79 -4.73 -15.62
C ASP A 88 -15.01 -3.82 -14.39
N ILE A 89 -16.10 -3.05 -14.35
CA ILE A 89 -16.44 -2.13 -13.25
C ILE A 89 -17.15 -2.88 -12.13
N ASP A 90 -16.77 -2.58 -10.91
CA ASP A 90 -17.30 -3.11 -9.66
C ASP A 90 -18.43 -2.22 -9.13
N SER A 91 -19.64 -2.78 -9.04
CA SER A 91 -20.83 -2.08 -8.50
C SER A 91 -20.69 -1.75 -7.01
N ASP A 92 -19.98 -2.58 -6.25
CA ASP A 92 -19.82 -2.38 -4.82
C ASP A 92 -18.84 -1.23 -4.52
N ALA A 93 -17.80 -1.09 -5.36
CA ALA A 93 -16.89 0.07 -5.30
C ALA A 93 -17.64 1.38 -5.63
N LEU A 94 -18.56 1.36 -6.59
CA LEU A 94 -19.40 2.52 -6.90
C LEU A 94 -20.36 2.85 -5.76
N SER A 95 -21.03 1.86 -5.21
CA SER A 95 -21.94 2.04 -4.07
C SER A 95 -21.18 2.60 -2.85
N TYR A 96 -19.98 2.09 -2.60
CA TYR A 96 -19.08 2.61 -1.57
C TYR A 96 -18.73 4.09 -1.81
N PHE A 97 -18.36 4.45 -3.05
CA PHE A 97 -18.07 5.83 -3.43
C PHE A 97 -19.27 6.75 -3.19
N PHE A 98 -20.46 6.41 -3.70
CA PHE A 98 -21.65 7.24 -3.56
C PHE A 98 -22.04 7.44 -2.09
N LYS A 99 -21.94 6.40 -1.26
CA LYS A 99 -22.17 6.52 0.19
C LYS A 99 -21.21 7.52 0.84
N LYS A 100 -19.93 7.49 0.48
CA LYS A 100 -18.93 8.44 1.00
C LYS A 100 -19.16 9.85 0.46
N ALA A 101 -19.46 9.98 -0.83
CA ALA A 101 -19.71 11.25 -1.49
C ALA A 101 -20.97 11.94 -0.96
N ALA A 102 -22.04 11.20 -0.69
CA ALA A 102 -23.25 11.72 -0.04
C ALA A 102 -22.93 12.34 1.34
N SER A 103 -22.10 11.65 2.13
CA SER A 103 -21.67 12.16 3.44
C SER A 103 -20.80 13.40 3.33
N SER A 104 -19.99 13.52 2.28
CA SER A 104 -19.10 14.67 2.06
C SER A 104 -19.82 15.93 1.58
N LYS A 105 -21.03 15.80 0.98
CA LYS A 105 -21.81 16.86 0.34
C LYS A 105 -21.04 17.56 -0.80
N ARG A 106 -20.06 16.90 -1.43
CA ARG A 106 -19.24 17.47 -2.51
C ARG A 106 -19.65 16.96 -3.89
N LEU A 107 -20.64 16.10 -3.97
CA LEU A 107 -21.22 15.58 -5.19
C LEU A 107 -22.63 16.15 -5.35
N THR A 108 -23.00 16.53 -6.58
CA THR A 108 -24.39 16.87 -6.90
C THR A 108 -25.26 15.60 -6.86
N THR A 109 -26.42 15.68 -6.23
CA THR A 109 -27.30 14.52 -5.92
C THR A 109 -27.83 13.76 -7.13
N ASP A 110 -27.75 14.33 -8.33
CA ASP A 110 -28.31 13.72 -9.54
C ASP A 110 -27.41 12.63 -10.16
N ILE A 111 -26.11 12.60 -9.81
CA ILE A 111 -25.16 11.64 -10.39
C ILE A 111 -25.40 10.22 -9.84
N GLU A 112 -25.78 10.09 -8.58
CA GLU A 112 -26.06 8.79 -7.96
C GLU A 112 -27.25 8.04 -8.61
N LYS A 113 -28.21 8.80 -9.14
CA LYS A 113 -29.44 8.26 -9.76
C LYS A 113 -29.32 8.03 -11.26
N SER A 114 -28.22 8.45 -11.87
CA SER A 114 -27.97 8.30 -13.30
C SER A 114 -27.56 6.86 -13.64
N ASP A 115 -27.72 6.49 -14.91
CA ASP A 115 -27.13 5.25 -15.40
C ASP A 115 -25.59 5.29 -15.31
N LEU A 116 -24.97 4.11 -15.33
CA LEU A 116 -23.53 3.95 -15.14
C LEU A 116 -22.71 4.80 -16.11
N LYS A 117 -23.09 4.86 -17.38
CA LYS A 117 -22.37 5.63 -18.39
C LYS A 117 -22.44 7.13 -18.09
N THR A 118 -23.62 7.64 -17.83
CA THR A 118 -23.86 9.06 -17.48
C THR A 118 -23.13 9.42 -16.18
N ALA A 119 -23.12 8.53 -15.17
CA ALA A 119 -22.35 8.74 -13.96
C ALA A 119 -20.83 8.88 -14.24
N PHE A 120 -20.27 8.02 -15.09
CA PHE A 120 -18.86 8.07 -15.46
C PHE A 120 -18.52 9.28 -16.33
N GLU A 121 -19.42 9.73 -17.20
CA GLU A 121 -19.27 11.00 -17.94
C GLU A 121 -19.20 12.18 -16.99
N ASN A 122 -20.13 12.30 -16.06
CA ASN A 122 -20.19 13.38 -15.08
C ASN A 122 -19.00 13.37 -14.10
N LEU A 123 -18.43 12.19 -13.80
CA LEU A 123 -17.23 12.02 -13.01
C LEU A 123 -15.92 12.21 -13.81
N ASN A 124 -16.02 12.56 -15.10
CA ASN A 124 -14.89 12.70 -16.01
C ASN A 124 -14.02 11.42 -16.11
N LEU A 125 -14.65 10.26 -16.08
CA LEU A 125 -13.99 8.94 -16.14
C LEU A 125 -14.07 8.29 -17.52
N LEU A 126 -14.71 8.96 -18.48
CA LEU A 126 -14.75 8.57 -19.90
C LEU A 126 -13.97 9.57 -20.77
N THR A 127 -13.42 9.05 -21.86
CA THR A 127 -12.89 9.88 -22.94
C THR A 127 -14.01 10.39 -23.84
N ASN A 128 -13.73 11.36 -24.71
CA ASN A 128 -14.70 11.84 -25.72
C ASN A 128 -15.19 10.72 -26.67
N GLY A 129 -14.43 9.61 -26.79
CA GLY A 129 -14.82 8.40 -27.53
C GLY A 129 -15.52 7.35 -26.67
N ASN A 130 -16.03 7.68 -25.50
CA ASN A 130 -16.71 6.78 -24.56
C ASN A 130 -15.87 5.57 -24.10
N LYS A 131 -14.54 5.67 -24.17
CA LYS A 131 -13.64 4.67 -23.56
C LYS A 131 -13.41 5.00 -22.08
N LEU A 132 -13.35 3.97 -21.24
CA LEU A 132 -12.98 4.11 -19.83
C LEU A 132 -11.54 4.63 -19.71
N LYS A 133 -11.33 5.63 -18.85
CA LYS A 133 -9.99 6.12 -18.51
C LYS A 133 -9.29 5.17 -17.53
N ASN A 134 -7.95 5.24 -17.45
CA ASN A 134 -7.17 4.49 -16.47
C ASN A 134 -7.68 4.74 -15.04
N ALA A 135 -8.03 5.99 -14.71
CA ALA A 135 -8.63 6.35 -13.42
C ALA A 135 -9.89 5.53 -13.10
N ALA A 136 -10.75 5.27 -14.09
CA ALA A 136 -11.98 4.51 -13.89
C ALA A 136 -11.70 3.09 -13.39
N LEU A 137 -10.71 2.43 -14.01
CA LEU A 137 -10.32 1.06 -13.66
C LEU A 137 -9.56 1.01 -12.33
N LEU A 138 -8.71 2.01 -12.05
CA LEU A 138 -8.04 2.10 -10.75
C LEU A 138 -9.03 2.24 -9.59
N LEU A 139 -10.02 3.13 -9.75
CA LEU A 139 -10.97 3.50 -8.70
C LEU A 139 -12.11 2.49 -8.52
N PHE A 140 -12.60 1.93 -9.63
CA PHE A 140 -13.83 1.16 -9.66
C PHE A 140 -13.70 -0.20 -10.35
N GLY A 141 -12.50 -0.61 -10.74
CA GLY A 141 -12.28 -1.90 -11.39
C GLY A 141 -12.48 -3.07 -10.42
N LYS A 142 -13.10 -4.18 -10.89
CA LYS A 142 -13.18 -5.45 -10.16
C LYS A 142 -11.78 -6.02 -9.87
N LYS A 143 -10.90 -5.94 -10.86
CA LYS A 143 -9.52 -6.43 -10.78
C LYS A 143 -8.59 -5.47 -11.53
N PRO A 144 -8.22 -4.32 -10.93
CA PRO A 144 -7.34 -3.34 -11.58
C PRO A 144 -5.99 -3.94 -11.99
N SER A 145 -5.47 -4.93 -11.25
CA SER A 145 -4.21 -5.63 -11.55
C SER A 145 -4.21 -6.35 -12.91
N LYS A 146 -5.37 -6.65 -13.50
CA LYS A 146 -5.49 -7.15 -14.88
C LYS A 146 -4.95 -6.15 -15.91
N PHE A 147 -5.11 -4.85 -15.65
CA PHE A 147 -4.71 -3.77 -16.54
C PHE A 147 -3.41 -3.11 -16.10
N PHE A 148 -3.17 -3.05 -14.78
CA PHE A 148 -2.06 -2.37 -14.13
C PHE A 148 -1.43 -3.30 -13.08
N PRO A 149 -0.46 -4.13 -13.45
CA PRO A 149 0.10 -5.15 -12.54
C PRO A 149 0.72 -4.59 -11.26
N SER A 150 1.10 -3.31 -11.26
CA SER A 150 1.69 -2.64 -10.09
C SER A 150 0.66 -2.05 -9.11
N VAL A 151 -0.64 -2.24 -9.35
CA VAL A 151 -1.70 -1.76 -8.45
C VAL A 151 -1.83 -2.70 -7.27
N SER A 152 -0.92 -2.53 -6.32
CA SER A 152 -0.99 -3.19 -5.02
C SER A 152 -0.26 -2.36 -3.98
N PHE A 153 -0.60 -2.62 -2.70
CA PHE A 153 0.06 -2.05 -1.55
C PHE A 153 0.68 -3.19 -0.74
N LYS A 154 2.00 -3.20 -0.59
CA LYS A 154 2.73 -4.23 0.14
C LYS A 154 3.09 -3.73 1.52
N ILE A 155 2.84 -4.55 2.54
CA ILE A 155 3.25 -4.28 3.91
C ILE A 155 4.17 -5.42 4.34
N GLY A 156 5.38 -5.10 4.80
CA GLY A 156 6.33 -6.09 5.30
C GLY A 156 6.71 -5.80 6.75
N ARG A 157 6.81 -6.83 7.59
CA ARG A 157 7.29 -6.75 8.96
C ARG A 157 8.75 -7.16 9.02
N PHE A 158 9.61 -6.27 9.52
CA PHE A 158 11.05 -6.47 9.69
C PHE A 158 11.42 -6.28 11.17
N ILE A 159 12.38 -7.01 11.69
CA ILE A 159 12.80 -6.92 13.10
C ILE A 159 14.21 -6.38 13.22
N THR A 160 15.20 -7.06 12.66
CA THR A 160 16.62 -6.73 12.83
C THR A 160 17.18 -5.88 11.70
N GLY A 161 16.77 -6.12 10.45
CA GLY A 161 17.27 -5.43 9.27
C GLY A 161 16.38 -5.67 8.05
N ASP A 162 16.80 -5.15 6.91
CA ASP A 162 16.04 -5.23 5.64
C ASP A 162 16.00 -6.65 5.06
N ASP A 163 16.85 -7.53 5.53
CA ASP A 163 16.95 -8.95 5.17
C ASP A 163 16.10 -9.87 6.07
N ASP A 164 15.57 -9.34 7.18
CA ASP A 164 14.76 -10.11 8.14
C ASP A 164 13.26 -9.85 7.98
N LEU A 165 12.71 -10.23 6.82
CA LEU A 165 11.26 -10.18 6.56
C LEU A 165 10.58 -11.33 7.29
N ARG A 166 9.76 -11.02 8.31
CA ARG A 166 9.04 -12.02 9.12
C ARG A 166 7.73 -12.47 8.49
N TYR A 167 6.97 -11.52 8.04
CA TYR A 167 5.72 -11.74 7.31
C TYR A 167 5.37 -10.53 6.47
N GLN A 168 4.50 -10.73 5.50
CA GLN A 168 4.04 -9.67 4.62
C GLN A 168 2.57 -9.84 4.25
N ASP A 169 1.95 -8.73 3.85
CA ASP A 169 0.64 -8.70 3.23
C ASP A 169 0.69 -7.94 1.92
N VAL A 170 -0.07 -8.41 0.95
CA VAL A 170 -0.25 -7.73 -0.34
C VAL A 170 -1.72 -7.38 -0.48
N ILE A 171 -2.02 -6.09 -0.47
CA ILE A 171 -3.39 -5.57 -0.59
C ILE A 171 -3.63 -5.22 -2.05
N GLU A 172 -4.53 -5.94 -2.68
CA GLU A 172 -4.96 -5.75 -4.06
C GLU A 172 -6.41 -5.24 -4.13
N GLY A 173 -6.83 -4.85 -5.34
CA GLY A 173 -8.18 -4.36 -5.62
C GLY A 173 -8.20 -2.90 -6.04
N ASN A 174 -9.39 -2.30 -6.01
CA ASN A 174 -9.54 -0.90 -6.37
C ASN A 174 -8.90 0.03 -5.32
N ILE A 175 -8.27 1.10 -5.80
CA ILE A 175 -7.52 2.02 -4.94
C ILE A 175 -8.40 2.85 -4.00
N LEU A 176 -9.70 2.95 -4.30
CA LEU A 176 -10.64 3.72 -3.50
C LEU A 176 -10.85 3.09 -2.11
N GLN A 177 -10.93 1.75 -2.04
CA GLN A 177 -11.06 0.98 -0.80
C GLN A 177 -9.71 0.57 -0.21
N MET A 178 -8.64 0.68 -1.01
CA MET A 178 -7.30 0.22 -0.61
C MET A 178 -6.81 0.87 0.68
N ALA A 179 -7.00 2.19 0.83
CA ALA A 179 -6.54 2.91 2.02
C ALA A 179 -7.22 2.42 3.31
N ASP A 180 -8.53 2.16 3.27
CA ASP A 180 -9.25 1.64 4.44
C ASP A 180 -8.76 0.22 4.77
N LYS A 181 -8.57 -0.66 3.76
CA LYS A 181 -8.01 -2.01 3.95
C LYS A 181 -6.60 -1.99 4.53
N VAL A 182 -5.74 -1.09 4.03
CA VAL A 182 -4.37 -0.91 4.56
C VAL A 182 -4.42 -0.48 6.02
N MET A 183 -5.25 0.50 6.37
CA MET A 183 -5.41 0.96 7.75
C MET A 183 -5.92 -0.14 8.68
N ASP A 184 -6.89 -0.94 8.24
CA ASP A 184 -7.43 -2.06 9.03
C ASP A 184 -6.35 -3.13 9.30
N ILE A 185 -5.57 -3.50 8.28
CA ILE A 185 -4.46 -4.46 8.42
C ILE A 185 -3.38 -3.88 9.34
N LEU A 186 -3.02 -2.60 9.18
CA LEU A 186 -2.03 -1.97 10.06
C LEU A 186 -2.46 -1.99 11.51
N LYS A 187 -3.72 -1.65 11.81
CA LYS A 187 -4.27 -1.65 13.17
C LYS A 187 -4.36 -3.04 13.79
N THR A 188 -4.71 -4.04 13.00
CA THR A 188 -4.97 -5.40 13.50
C THR A 188 -3.72 -6.27 13.59
N LYS A 189 -2.68 -5.98 12.78
CA LYS A 189 -1.55 -6.90 12.63
C LYS A 189 -0.17 -6.24 12.86
N TYR A 190 0.02 -4.99 12.49
CA TYR A 190 1.36 -4.39 12.41
C TYR A 190 1.64 -3.33 13.46
N LEU A 191 0.62 -2.61 13.89
CA LEU A 191 0.78 -1.49 14.80
C LEU A 191 0.21 -1.82 16.17
N PHE A 192 0.78 -1.19 17.18
CA PHE A 192 0.35 -1.35 18.56
C PHE A 192 -0.67 -0.28 18.92
N SER A 193 -1.75 -0.70 19.58
CA SER A 193 -2.77 0.19 20.12
C SER A 193 -2.83 0.04 21.65
N PRO A 194 -1.99 0.78 22.39
CA PRO A 194 -2.01 0.72 23.83
C PRO A 194 -3.36 1.16 24.37
N ILE A 195 -3.80 0.47 25.43
CA ILE A 195 -4.96 0.88 26.18
C ILE A 195 -4.53 1.99 27.13
N ILE A 196 -5.15 3.15 26.97
CA ILE A 196 -5.00 4.29 27.89
C ILE A 196 -6.33 4.58 28.56
N TYR A 197 -6.29 5.22 29.72
CA TYR A 197 -7.49 5.64 30.44
C TYR A 197 -7.53 7.17 30.51
N GLU A 198 -8.60 7.76 30.00
CA GLU A 198 -8.92 9.17 30.20
C GLU A 198 -10.06 9.27 31.22
N GLY A 199 -9.72 9.52 32.45
CA GLY A 199 -10.65 9.39 33.57
C GLY A 199 -11.13 7.95 33.77
N LEU A 200 -12.43 7.69 33.62
CA LEU A 200 -13.02 6.35 33.67
C LEU A 200 -13.18 5.69 32.31
N GLN A 201 -12.86 6.38 31.21
CA GLN A 201 -13.04 5.88 29.87
C GLN A 201 -11.77 5.16 29.40
N ARG A 202 -11.92 3.89 28.99
CA ARG A 202 -10.88 3.13 28.30
C ARG A 202 -10.82 3.56 26.85
N ILE A 203 -9.65 3.98 26.37
CA ILE A 203 -9.38 4.38 24.99
C ILE A 203 -8.26 3.50 24.44
N GLU A 204 -8.47 2.96 23.25
CA GLU A 204 -7.42 2.31 22.47
C GLU A 204 -6.88 3.33 21.49
N LYS A 205 -5.65 3.79 21.69
CA LYS A 205 -5.02 4.80 20.84
C LYS A 205 -3.89 4.16 20.05
N LEU A 206 -3.91 4.33 18.74
CA LEU A 206 -2.83 3.84 17.89
C LEU A 206 -1.50 4.52 18.27
N GLU A 207 -0.41 3.80 18.24
CA GLU A 207 0.94 4.28 18.59
C GLU A 207 1.43 5.45 17.71
N VAL A 208 0.84 5.65 16.54
CA VAL A 208 1.06 6.81 15.66
C VAL A 208 -0.28 7.49 15.36
N PRO A 209 -0.30 8.81 15.10
CA PRO A 209 -1.54 9.55 14.86
C PRO A 209 -2.30 8.99 13.66
N GLU A 210 -3.45 8.36 13.90
CA GLU A 210 -4.22 7.64 12.89
C GLU A 210 -4.56 8.49 11.67
N MET A 211 -5.04 9.72 11.91
CA MET A 211 -5.42 10.62 10.81
C MET A 211 -4.21 11.08 9.98
N ALA A 212 -3.04 11.23 10.61
CA ALA A 212 -1.81 11.57 9.92
C ALA A 212 -1.29 10.38 9.09
N LEU A 213 -1.31 9.17 9.65
CA LEU A 213 -0.93 7.95 8.92
C LEU A 213 -1.85 7.71 7.72
N ARG A 214 -3.17 7.90 7.89
CA ARG A 214 -4.14 7.82 6.80
C ARG A 214 -3.85 8.84 5.69
N GLU A 215 -3.49 10.06 6.03
CA GLU A 215 -3.11 11.09 5.06
C GLU A 215 -1.82 10.72 4.30
N VAL A 216 -0.84 10.10 4.98
CA VAL A 216 0.38 9.56 4.33
C VAL A 216 0.02 8.48 3.31
N ILE A 217 -0.89 7.56 3.65
CA ILE A 217 -1.35 6.49 2.76
C ILE A 217 -2.11 7.07 1.56
N PHE A 218 -3.01 8.03 1.76
CA PHE A 218 -3.72 8.69 0.66
C PHE A 218 -2.76 9.41 -0.29
N ASN A 219 -1.77 10.13 0.25
CA ASN A 219 -0.77 10.79 -0.58
C ASN A 219 0.02 9.77 -1.41
N ALA A 220 0.42 8.64 -0.81
CA ALA A 220 1.09 7.57 -1.54
C ALA A 220 0.23 7.02 -2.68
N ILE A 221 -1.07 6.79 -2.47
CA ILE A 221 -2.01 6.28 -3.49
C ILE A 221 -2.22 7.32 -4.60
N ILE A 222 -2.49 8.58 -4.25
CA ILE A 222 -2.85 9.62 -5.22
C ILE A 222 -1.65 10.04 -6.07
N HIS A 223 -0.46 10.09 -5.48
CA HIS A 223 0.75 10.57 -6.16
C HIS A 223 1.62 9.45 -6.75
N LYS A 224 1.16 8.18 -6.67
CA LYS A 224 1.87 7.05 -7.26
C LYS A 224 1.94 7.14 -8.78
N ASP A 225 3.11 6.79 -9.34
CA ASP A 225 3.24 6.41 -10.76
C ASP A 225 2.78 4.96 -10.94
N TYR A 226 1.58 4.76 -11.47
CA TYR A 226 0.98 3.43 -11.66
C TYR A 226 1.62 2.63 -12.78
N THR A 227 2.61 3.17 -13.50
CA THR A 227 3.43 2.43 -14.46
C THR A 227 4.66 1.79 -13.80
N GLY A 228 4.99 2.18 -12.59
CA GLY A 228 6.14 1.72 -11.83
C GLY A 228 5.82 0.66 -10.77
N ALA A 229 6.70 0.52 -9.76
CA ALA A 229 6.60 -0.52 -8.72
C ALA A 229 5.42 -0.31 -7.76
N PRO A 230 4.93 -1.36 -7.06
CA PRO A 230 3.93 -1.24 -6.01
C PRO A 230 4.32 -0.30 -4.88
N ILE A 231 3.33 0.24 -4.14
CA ILE A 231 3.59 0.96 -2.88
C ILE A 231 4.12 -0.04 -1.87
N GLN A 232 5.14 0.35 -1.10
CA GLN A 232 5.78 -0.51 -0.11
C GLN A 232 5.81 0.20 1.25
N LEU A 233 5.34 -0.51 2.28
CA LEU A 233 5.41 -0.08 3.67
C LEU A 233 6.20 -1.11 4.47
N SER A 234 7.38 -0.74 4.90
CA SER A 234 8.23 -1.55 5.78
C SER A 234 7.98 -1.15 7.24
N VAL A 235 7.60 -2.11 8.07
CA VAL A 235 7.29 -1.93 9.47
C VAL A 235 8.42 -2.53 10.31
N TYR A 236 9.24 -1.68 10.93
CA TYR A 236 10.32 -2.06 11.86
C TYR A 236 9.87 -1.85 13.32
N ASN A 237 10.65 -2.33 14.26
CA ASN A 237 10.36 -2.12 15.69
C ASN A 237 10.32 -0.64 16.07
N HIS A 238 11.19 0.18 15.48
CA HIS A 238 11.39 1.58 15.85
C HIS A 238 10.91 2.58 14.79
N LYS A 239 10.52 2.14 13.60
CA LYS A 239 10.09 3.02 12.51
C LYS A 239 9.17 2.33 11.52
N LEU A 240 8.44 3.14 10.76
CA LEU A 240 7.76 2.78 9.52
C LEU A 240 8.47 3.48 8.36
N ILE A 241 8.65 2.80 7.26
CA ILE A 241 9.17 3.39 6.02
C ILE A 241 8.16 3.12 4.91
N LEU A 242 7.51 4.16 4.43
CA LEU A 242 6.62 4.08 3.27
C LEU A 242 7.32 4.66 2.05
N TRP A 243 7.38 3.88 0.99
CA TRP A 243 7.91 4.32 -0.30
C TRP A 243 6.86 4.11 -1.40
N ASN A 244 6.69 5.10 -2.26
CA ASN A 244 5.92 4.99 -3.49
C ASN A 244 6.69 5.61 -4.65
N GLU A 245 6.69 4.92 -5.78
CA GLU A 245 7.22 5.49 -7.02
C GLU A 245 6.35 6.66 -7.47
N GLY A 246 7.01 7.77 -7.80
CA GLY A 246 6.37 9.02 -8.18
C GLY A 246 7.36 10.18 -8.04
N ARG A 247 7.02 11.32 -8.63
CA ARG A 247 7.89 12.48 -8.63
C ARG A 247 7.17 13.69 -8.10
N LEU A 248 7.90 14.55 -7.40
CA LEU A 248 7.43 15.89 -7.12
C LEU A 248 7.31 16.69 -8.44
N PRO A 249 6.43 17.71 -8.50
CA PRO A 249 6.49 18.70 -9.58
C PRO A 249 7.90 19.25 -9.74
N ASP A 250 8.33 19.58 -10.97
CA ASP A 250 9.71 19.97 -11.26
C ASP A 250 10.19 21.21 -10.49
N ASP A 251 9.27 22.05 -10.03
CA ASP A 251 9.49 23.25 -9.24
C ASP A 251 9.33 23.04 -7.71
N PHE A 252 9.09 21.79 -7.27
CA PHE A 252 8.96 21.45 -5.86
C PHE A 252 10.25 20.81 -5.33
N THR A 253 10.67 21.28 -4.17
CA THR A 253 11.65 20.61 -3.30
C THR A 253 10.92 20.03 -2.08
N ILE A 254 11.62 19.26 -1.26
CA ILE A 254 11.06 18.80 0.03
C ILE A 254 10.70 19.99 0.93
N GLU A 255 11.49 21.06 0.91
CA GLU A 255 11.20 22.30 1.66
C GLU A 255 9.90 22.95 1.17
N THR A 256 9.71 23.05 -0.16
CA THR A 256 8.47 23.54 -0.75
C THR A 256 7.28 22.65 -0.35
N LEU A 257 7.47 21.33 -0.36
CA LEU A 257 6.45 20.36 0.03
C LEU A 257 6.02 20.53 1.50
N LEU A 258 6.98 20.79 2.39
CA LEU A 258 6.73 21.02 3.82
C LEU A 258 6.12 22.40 4.10
N GLY A 259 6.30 23.36 3.18
CA GLY A 259 5.77 24.71 3.26
C GLY A 259 4.34 24.84 2.71
N LYS A 260 3.93 26.09 2.46
CA LYS A 260 2.65 26.37 1.81
C LYS A 260 2.79 26.20 0.30
N HIS A 261 2.03 25.29 -0.29
CA HIS A 261 2.06 25.00 -1.72
C HIS A 261 0.65 24.73 -2.28
N PRO A 262 0.41 24.94 -3.59
CA PRO A 262 -0.82 24.53 -4.22
C PRO A 262 -0.91 22.99 -4.33
N SER A 263 -2.13 22.45 -4.35
CA SER A 263 -2.34 21.03 -4.63
C SER A 263 -2.06 20.74 -6.11
N ARG A 264 -1.11 19.85 -6.38
CA ARG A 264 -0.76 19.39 -7.74
C ARG A 264 -0.68 17.88 -7.79
N PRO A 265 -1.82 17.19 -7.81
CA PRO A 265 -1.83 15.73 -7.80
C PRO A 265 -1.22 15.16 -9.10
N PHE A 266 -0.46 14.07 -8.95
CA PHE A 266 0.11 13.33 -10.07
C PHE A 266 -0.99 12.67 -10.92
N ASN A 267 -2.04 12.14 -10.26
CA ASN A 267 -3.22 11.55 -10.87
C ASN A 267 -4.43 12.44 -10.59
N LYS A 268 -4.75 13.34 -11.51
CA LYS A 268 -5.76 14.39 -11.31
C LYS A 268 -7.19 13.83 -11.18
N ASN A 269 -7.56 12.84 -12.01
CA ASN A 269 -8.90 12.25 -11.95
C ASN A 269 -9.07 11.40 -10.67
N VAL A 270 -8.03 10.66 -10.27
CA VAL A 270 -8.01 9.94 -8.99
C VAL A 270 -8.20 10.91 -7.83
N ALA A 271 -7.43 12.00 -7.79
CA ALA A 271 -7.54 13.01 -6.74
C ALA A 271 -8.94 13.65 -6.67
N ASP A 272 -9.55 13.93 -7.81
CA ASP A 272 -10.91 14.50 -7.90
C ASP A 272 -11.96 13.58 -7.28
N ILE A 273 -11.87 12.27 -7.56
CA ILE A 273 -12.77 11.28 -6.97
C ILE A 273 -12.55 11.14 -5.47
N PHE A 274 -11.28 11.11 -5.01
CA PHE A 274 -10.96 11.10 -3.57
C PHE A 274 -11.47 12.36 -2.87
N PHE A 275 -11.39 13.52 -3.52
CA PHE A 275 -11.97 14.77 -3.01
C PHE A 275 -13.49 14.70 -2.92
N LYS A 276 -14.19 14.25 -3.98
CA LYS A 276 -15.63 14.08 -4.00
C LYS A 276 -16.12 13.08 -2.94
N ALA A 277 -15.38 12.00 -2.73
CA ALA A 277 -15.64 11.05 -1.65
C ALA A 277 -15.38 11.62 -0.23
N GLY A 278 -14.80 12.80 -0.11
CA GLY A 278 -14.51 13.41 1.18
C GLY A 278 -13.22 12.90 1.85
N PHE A 279 -12.40 12.13 1.15
CA PHE A 279 -11.19 11.55 1.70
C PHE A 279 -10.05 12.54 1.84
N ILE A 280 -9.94 13.48 0.91
CA ILE A 280 -8.88 14.50 0.88
C ILE A 280 -9.46 15.90 0.73
N GLU A 281 -8.60 16.91 0.92
CA GLU A 281 -8.86 18.31 0.64
C GLU A 281 -8.08 18.80 -0.60
N ALA A 282 -8.58 19.82 -1.28
CA ALA A 282 -7.99 20.34 -2.53
C ALA A 282 -7.00 21.51 -2.32
N TRP A 283 -6.56 21.79 -1.09
CA TRP A 283 -5.83 23.02 -0.76
C TRP A 283 -4.34 22.84 -0.48
N GLY A 284 -3.74 21.67 -0.77
CA GLY A 284 -2.32 21.41 -0.47
C GLY A 284 -1.99 21.36 1.02
N ARG A 285 -2.97 21.05 1.89
CA ARG A 285 -2.79 21.02 3.36
C ARG A 285 -2.48 19.62 3.92
N GLY A 286 -2.35 18.61 3.08
CA GLY A 286 -2.12 17.23 3.51
C GLY A 286 -0.86 17.08 4.36
N ILE A 287 0.25 17.62 3.90
CA ILE A 287 1.52 17.57 4.66
C ILE A 287 1.42 18.32 5.99
N ALA A 288 0.77 19.48 6.01
CA ALA A 288 0.55 20.21 7.27
C ALA A 288 -0.32 19.42 8.25
N LYS A 289 -1.32 18.64 7.79
CA LYS A 289 -2.11 17.75 8.64
C LYS A 289 -1.24 16.64 9.22
N ILE A 290 -0.36 16.04 8.39
CA ILE A 290 0.58 15.01 8.86
C ILE A 290 1.47 15.61 9.96
N THR A 291 2.17 16.70 9.68
CA THR A 291 3.12 17.31 10.64
C THR A 291 2.44 17.75 11.93
N ASN A 292 1.25 18.37 11.83
CA ASN A 292 0.50 18.80 13.00
C ASN A 292 -0.06 17.62 13.82
N GLY A 293 -0.49 16.54 13.15
CA GLY A 293 -0.92 15.32 13.83
C GLY A 293 0.14 14.76 14.76
N PHE A 294 1.39 14.63 14.25
CA PHE A 294 2.51 14.17 15.06
C PHE A 294 2.92 15.17 16.15
N LYS A 295 2.98 16.47 15.84
CA LYS A 295 3.28 17.51 16.84
C LYS A 295 2.28 17.54 17.99
N ASN A 296 0.99 17.46 17.69
CA ASN A 296 -0.07 17.51 18.71
C ASN A 296 -0.02 16.32 19.69
N GLU A 297 0.55 15.19 19.25
CA GLU A 297 0.78 14.02 20.09
C GLU A 297 2.19 13.97 20.71
N GLY A 298 2.99 15.02 20.53
CA GLY A 298 4.36 15.08 21.06
C GLY A 298 5.32 14.11 20.41
N LEU A 299 4.99 13.62 19.20
CA LEU A 299 5.79 12.68 18.44
C LEU A 299 6.70 13.40 17.45
N LYS A 300 7.79 12.74 17.05
CA LYS A 300 8.70 13.25 16.04
C LYS A 300 7.99 13.32 14.68
N ILE A 301 8.18 14.45 13.99
CA ILE A 301 7.59 14.68 12.67
C ILE A 301 8.21 13.70 11.67
N PRO A 302 7.39 13.10 10.78
CA PRO A 302 7.88 12.24 9.70
C PRO A 302 8.89 12.95 8.80
N VAL A 303 9.91 12.22 8.36
CA VAL A 303 10.92 12.69 7.42
C VAL A 303 10.49 12.30 6.01
N PHE A 304 10.54 13.27 5.10
CA PHE A 304 10.21 13.08 3.68
C PHE A 304 11.48 13.20 2.84
N GLU A 305 11.68 12.28 1.92
CA GLU A 305 12.84 12.24 1.03
C GLU A 305 12.43 11.87 -0.38
N THR A 306 13.16 12.41 -1.37
CA THR A 306 13.07 11.96 -2.76
C THR A 306 14.24 11.04 -3.06
N THR A 307 13.98 9.76 -3.22
CA THR A 307 15.03 8.76 -3.44
C THR A 307 14.50 7.58 -4.28
N MET A 308 15.38 6.87 -4.97
CA MET A 308 15.04 5.68 -5.77
C MET A 308 13.88 5.90 -6.77
N GLY A 309 13.77 7.12 -7.33
CA GLY A 309 12.69 7.46 -8.28
C GLY A 309 11.31 7.66 -7.64
N GLY A 310 11.24 7.76 -6.33
CA GLY A 310 10.01 7.88 -5.57
C GLY A 310 10.09 8.84 -4.39
N ILE A 311 9.02 8.85 -3.61
CA ILE A 311 8.91 9.54 -2.33
C ILE A 311 9.00 8.52 -1.22
N LEU A 312 9.91 8.77 -0.28
CA LEU A 312 10.10 7.97 0.92
C LEU A 312 9.67 8.77 2.14
N VAL A 313 8.85 8.17 2.99
CA VAL A 313 8.37 8.78 4.24
C VAL A 313 8.80 7.87 5.39
N THR A 314 9.63 8.40 6.27
CA THR A 314 10.06 7.70 7.49
C THR A 314 9.30 8.25 8.70
N ILE A 315 8.64 7.37 9.43
CA ILE A 315 7.87 7.67 10.64
C ILE A 315 8.52 6.94 11.80
N ASP A 316 9.01 7.66 12.79
CA ASP A 316 9.53 7.05 14.01
C ASP A 316 8.35 6.49 14.85
N ARG A 317 8.53 5.28 15.37
CA ARG A 317 7.57 4.66 16.29
C ARG A 317 7.99 4.97 17.73
N PRO A 318 7.06 5.29 18.64
CA PRO A 318 7.39 5.49 20.05
C PRO A 318 8.06 4.23 20.63
N ASN A 319 9.03 4.44 21.54
CA ASN A 319 9.66 3.34 22.27
C ASN A 319 8.68 2.79 23.33
N TYR A 320 7.75 1.95 22.90
CA TYR A 320 7.12 1.01 23.83
C TYR A 320 8.11 -0.13 24.08
N ASN A 321 8.17 -0.65 25.30
CA ASN A 321 9.09 -1.73 25.65
C ASN A 321 9.04 -2.84 24.59
N LEU A 322 10.15 -3.08 23.93
CA LEU A 322 10.29 -4.09 22.86
C LEU A 322 9.78 -5.48 23.30
N LYS A 323 9.85 -5.78 24.62
CA LYS A 323 9.32 -7.02 25.21
C LYS A 323 7.81 -7.18 25.06
N ASP A 324 7.04 -6.10 25.01
CA ASP A 324 5.59 -6.17 24.86
C ASP A 324 5.18 -6.32 23.37
N ARG A 325 6.08 -5.99 22.45
CA ARG A 325 5.86 -6.14 21.00
C ARG A 325 6.20 -7.52 20.48
N ASP A 326 7.26 -8.15 21.01
CA ASP A 326 7.73 -9.48 20.56
C ASP A 326 6.86 -10.63 21.09
N THR A 327 6.03 -10.40 22.13
CA THR A 327 5.15 -11.42 22.71
C THR A 327 3.78 -11.51 22.04
N ASN A 328 3.39 -10.50 21.24
CA ASN A 328 2.09 -10.46 20.56
C ASN A 328 2.16 -10.68 19.04
N ASP A 329 3.36 -10.72 18.43
CA ASP A 329 3.51 -10.58 16.99
C ASP A 329 4.04 -11.84 16.28
N VAL A 330 3.67 -13.03 16.74
CA VAL A 330 3.80 -14.22 15.88
C VAL A 330 2.43 -14.91 15.79
N PRO A 331 1.66 -14.70 14.75
CA PRO A 331 0.71 -15.72 14.33
C PRO A 331 1.55 -16.91 13.83
N ASP A 332 1.76 -17.91 14.68
CA ASP A 332 2.04 -19.27 14.19
C ASP A 332 0.79 -19.69 13.39
N ASP A 333 0.89 -19.74 12.11
CA ASP A 333 -0.03 -20.18 11.07
C ASP A 333 -0.41 -19.05 10.10
N VAL A 334 0.48 -18.83 9.14
CA VAL A 334 0.04 -18.45 7.80
C VAL A 334 -0.39 -19.76 7.13
N PRO A 335 -1.64 -19.92 6.70
CA PRO A 335 -1.99 -21.01 5.81
C PRO A 335 -1.22 -20.81 4.50
N ASP A 336 -0.36 -21.74 4.15
CA ASP A 336 0.12 -21.95 2.80
C ASP A 336 -1.05 -22.49 1.96
N ASP A 337 -2.00 -21.63 1.61
CA ASP A 337 -3.02 -21.92 0.60
C ASP A 337 -3.01 -20.81 -0.44
N VAL A 338 -2.09 -20.96 -1.38
CA VAL A 338 -2.27 -20.45 -2.74
C VAL A 338 -3.04 -21.55 -3.49
N PRO A 339 -4.24 -21.32 -3.99
CA PRO A 339 -4.87 -22.27 -4.88
C PRO A 339 -4.20 -22.20 -6.24
N ASP A 340 -3.29 -23.10 -6.53
CA ASP A 340 -2.95 -23.47 -7.90
C ASP A 340 -4.14 -24.20 -8.51
N ASN A 341 -4.91 -23.50 -9.33
CA ASN A 341 -5.83 -24.13 -10.27
C ASN A 341 -5.02 -24.81 -11.38
N VAL A 342 -4.86 -26.10 -11.28
CA VAL A 342 -4.69 -26.97 -12.46
C VAL A 342 -5.64 -28.16 -12.27
N THR A 343 -6.64 -28.17 -13.14
CA THR A 343 -7.47 -29.32 -13.47
C THR A 343 -6.60 -30.48 -13.92
N ASP A 344 -6.82 -31.70 -13.38
CA ASP A 344 -7.13 -32.84 -14.22
C ASP A 344 -7.62 -34.04 -13.38
N ASN A 345 -8.64 -34.65 -13.96
CA ASN A 345 -9.33 -35.86 -13.56
C ASN A 345 -8.41 -37.06 -13.28
N VAL A 346 -8.79 -37.94 -12.39
CA VAL A 346 -9.21 -39.35 -12.64
C VAL A 346 -9.36 -40.13 -11.34
N THR A 347 -10.58 -40.55 -11.14
CA THR A 347 -11.14 -41.80 -10.55
C THR A 347 -10.34 -42.72 -9.63
N ASP A 348 -11.07 -43.07 -8.57
CA ASP A 348 -11.41 -44.44 -8.07
C ASP A 348 -10.56 -45.16 -7.02
N LYS A 349 -11.34 -45.58 -6.02
CA LYS A 349 -11.38 -46.79 -5.19
C LYS A 349 -10.67 -46.75 -3.84
N VAL A 350 -11.48 -46.62 -2.80
CA VAL A 350 -12.12 -47.61 -1.92
C VAL A 350 -11.17 -48.69 -1.32
N VAL A 351 -11.17 -48.81 -0.04
CA VAL A 351 -11.41 -49.96 0.85
C VAL A 351 -10.60 -49.91 2.16
N ASP A 352 -11.36 -49.81 3.23
CA ASP A 352 -11.28 -50.52 4.52
C ASP A 352 -9.95 -51.12 5.02
N LYS A 353 -9.57 -50.82 6.24
CA LYS A 353 -9.74 -51.80 7.35
C LYS A 353 -9.27 -51.24 8.71
N VAL A 354 -10.18 -51.38 9.63
CA VAL A 354 -10.11 -51.52 11.07
C VAL A 354 -9.01 -52.49 11.53
N ALA A 355 -8.32 -52.18 12.61
CA ALA A 355 -8.16 -53.06 13.75
C ALA A 355 -7.27 -52.51 14.85
N ASP A 356 -7.87 -52.37 16.00
CA ASP A 356 -7.39 -52.66 17.36
C ASP A 356 -5.92 -52.97 17.58
N LYS A 357 -5.33 -52.21 18.50
CA LYS A 357 -4.66 -52.80 19.68
C LYS A 357 -4.29 -51.72 20.69
N VAL A 358 -4.99 -51.79 21.81
CA VAL A 358 -4.55 -51.21 23.09
C VAL A 358 -3.42 -52.09 23.64
N PRO A 359 -2.39 -51.57 24.25
CA PRO A 359 -1.72 -52.21 25.36
C PRO A 359 -1.80 -51.30 26.60
N ASP A 360 -2.46 -51.87 27.60
CA ASP A 360 -2.30 -51.53 29.00
C ASP A 360 -0.83 -51.59 29.42
N LYS A 361 -0.34 -50.45 29.93
CA LYS A 361 0.57 -50.41 31.08
C LYS A 361 0.74 -48.96 31.53
N VAL A 362 0.10 -48.64 32.62
CA VAL A 362 0.30 -47.44 33.43
C VAL A 362 1.62 -47.61 34.19
N PRO A 363 2.52 -46.65 34.17
CA PRO A 363 3.48 -46.45 35.24
C PRO A 363 3.00 -45.34 36.16
N ASP A 364 2.61 -45.74 37.37
CA ASP A 364 2.49 -44.86 38.53
C ASP A 364 3.81 -44.14 38.79
N LYS A 365 3.75 -42.78 38.70
CA LYS A 365 4.42 -41.85 39.61
C LYS A 365 4.07 -40.44 39.17
N VAL A 366 2.99 -39.91 39.75
CA VAL A 366 2.73 -38.49 39.85
C VAL A 366 3.65 -37.92 40.94
N PRO A 367 4.44 -36.84 40.70
CA PRO A 367 5.20 -36.25 41.79
C PRO A 367 4.25 -35.55 42.76
N ASP A 368 4.36 -35.92 44.03
CA ASP A 368 3.71 -35.24 45.14
C ASP A 368 4.34 -33.84 45.31
N LYS A 369 3.64 -32.83 44.84
CA LYS A 369 3.55 -31.41 45.25
C LYS A 369 3.12 -30.58 44.07
N VAL A 370 1.82 -30.54 43.82
CA VAL A 370 1.21 -29.53 42.94
C VAL A 370 0.84 -28.34 43.83
N PRO A 371 1.29 -27.10 43.52
CA PRO A 371 0.90 -25.93 44.28
C PRO A 371 -0.62 -25.73 44.20
N ASP A 372 -1.24 -25.40 45.33
CA ASP A 372 -2.68 -25.28 45.56
C ASP A 372 -3.44 -24.19 44.80
N ASN A 373 -2.91 -23.68 43.65
CA ASN A 373 -3.50 -22.57 42.94
C ASN A 373 -3.44 -22.72 41.40
N LEU A 374 -3.55 -23.91 40.86
CA LEU A 374 -3.60 -24.16 39.42
C LEU A 374 -5.05 -24.35 38.94
N THR A 375 -5.39 -23.73 37.82
CA THR A 375 -6.69 -23.95 37.17
C THR A 375 -6.79 -25.39 36.64
N GLU A 376 -8.01 -25.91 36.51
CA GLU A 376 -8.27 -27.25 35.99
C GLU A 376 -7.55 -27.53 34.65
N ASN A 377 -7.57 -26.57 33.73
CA ASN A 377 -6.86 -26.70 32.45
C ASN A 377 -5.33 -26.74 32.61
N GLN A 378 -4.76 -26.01 33.55
CA GLN A 378 -3.32 -26.05 33.83
C GLN A 378 -2.90 -27.41 34.40
N GLN A 379 -3.71 -27.99 35.26
CA GLN A 379 -3.50 -29.32 35.80
C GLN A 379 -3.57 -30.40 34.70
N LYS A 380 -4.55 -30.30 33.79
CA LYS A 380 -4.68 -31.21 32.63
C LYS A 380 -3.47 -31.09 31.70
N ILE A 381 -2.97 -29.87 31.43
CA ILE A 381 -1.75 -29.65 30.62
C ILE A 381 -0.55 -30.33 31.28
N LEU A 382 -0.31 -30.12 32.57
CA LEU A 382 0.81 -30.76 33.29
C LEU A 382 0.75 -32.28 33.22
N LYS A 383 -0.44 -32.88 33.36
CA LYS A 383 -0.64 -34.30 33.21
C LYS A 383 -0.27 -34.81 31.83
N LEU A 384 -0.73 -34.13 30.76
CA LEU A 384 -0.42 -34.52 29.37
C LEU A 384 1.08 -34.40 29.08
N VAL A 385 1.70 -33.33 29.56
CA VAL A 385 3.16 -33.12 29.42
C VAL A 385 3.97 -34.16 30.19
N ALA A 386 3.48 -34.61 31.35
CA ALA A 386 4.11 -35.68 32.12
C ALA A 386 4.02 -37.05 31.40
N GLN A 387 2.92 -37.31 30.74
CA GLN A 387 2.69 -38.55 29.97
C GLN A 387 3.47 -38.55 28.64
N ASN A 388 3.50 -37.44 27.94
CA ASN A 388 4.21 -37.28 26.67
C ASN A 388 4.99 -35.97 26.63
N LYS A 389 6.30 -36.06 26.82
CA LYS A 389 7.19 -34.88 26.81
C LYS A 389 7.29 -34.16 25.44
N THR A 390 6.89 -34.83 24.37
CA THR A 390 6.92 -34.31 22.99
C THR A 390 5.55 -33.86 22.50
N VAL A 391 4.52 -33.89 23.37
CA VAL A 391 3.14 -33.55 23.03
C VAL A 391 3.08 -32.13 22.41
N SER A 392 2.41 -32.01 21.26
CA SER A 392 2.18 -30.76 20.57
C SER A 392 1.04 -29.96 21.20
N MET A 393 1.03 -28.63 20.97
CA MET A 393 -0.09 -27.78 21.41
C MET A 393 -1.41 -28.19 20.79
N SER A 394 -1.39 -28.74 19.58
CA SER A 394 -2.58 -29.23 18.89
C SER A 394 -3.19 -30.46 19.60
N GLU A 395 -2.35 -31.43 19.95
CA GLU A 395 -2.75 -32.61 20.72
C GLU A 395 -3.26 -32.25 22.12
N ILE A 396 -2.61 -31.24 22.77
CA ILE A 396 -3.09 -30.75 24.08
C ILE A 396 -4.47 -30.10 23.93
N ALA A 397 -4.67 -29.27 22.89
CA ALA A 397 -5.94 -28.59 22.61
C ALA A 397 -7.07 -29.61 22.38
N GLU A 398 -6.82 -30.63 21.59
CA GLU A 398 -7.76 -31.70 21.29
C GLU A 398 -8.10 -32.53 22.52
N ASN A 399 -7.10 -32.95 23.29
CA ASN A 399 -7.31 -33.78 24.50
C ASN A 399 -8.04 -33.02 25.62
N ILE A 400 -7.88 -31.70 25.74
CA ILE A 400 -8.52 -30.93 26.81
C ILE A 400 -9.86 -30.32 26.34
N GLY A 401 -10.11 -30.25 25.01
CA GLY A 401 -11.30 -29.62 24.43
C GLY A 401 -11.30 -28.11 24.49
N ILE A 402 -10.12 -27.46 24.39
CA ILE A 402 -9.97 -25.99 24.39
C ILE A 402 -9.21 -25.53 23.15
N SER A 403 -9.39 -24.27 22.76
CA SER A 403 -8.65 -23.73 21.61
C SER A 403 -7.13 -23.72 21.85
N LYS A 404 -6.34 -23.88 20.79
CA LYS A 404 -4.86 -23.77 20.83
C LYS A 404 -4.40 -22.49 21.54
N ARG A 405 -5.09 -21.38 21.34
CA ARG A 405 -4.81 -20.10 22.02
C ARG A 405 -4.95 -20.21 23.53
N LYS A 406 -5.99 -20.85 24.03
CA LYS A 406 -6.16 -21.11 25.46
C LYS A 406 -5.12 -22.08 26.03
N VAL A 407 -4.67 -23.05 25.23
CA VAL A 407 -3.54 -23.93 25.60
C VAL A 407 -2.26 -23.12 25.77
N LEU A 408 -1.93 -22.26 24.79
CA LEU A 408 -0.76 -21.41 24.83
C LEU A 408 -0.76 -20.48 26.05
N ASP A 409 -1.88 -19.82 26.33
CA ASP A 409 -2.03 -18.96 27.51
C ASP A 409 -1.78 -19.71 28.83
N ASN A 410 -2.28 -20.93 28.94
CA ASN A 410 -2.05 -21.76 30.13
C ASN A 410 -0.60 -22.26 30.23
N ILE A 411 0.00 -22.66 29.11
CA ILE A 411 1.43 -23.03 29.05
C ILE A 411 2.32 -21.85 29.45
N ASN A 412 2.05 -20.65 28.96
CA ASN A 412 2.80 -19.45 29.33
C ASN A 412 2.68 -19.13 30.82
N LYS A 413 1.49 -19.26 31.40
CA LYS A 413 1.27 -19.13 32.84
C LYS A 413 2.04 -20.17 33.65
N LEU A 414 2.09 -21.41 33.17
CA LEU A 414 2.89 -22.48 33.79
C LEU A 414 4.40 -22.25 33.67
N LYS A 415 4.89 -21.73 32.53
CA LYS A 415 6.27 -21.31 32.34
C LYS A 415 6.65 -20.16 33.27
N ASN A 416 5.82 -19.10 33.34
CA ASN A 416 6.07 -17.95 34.20
C ASN A 416 6.07 -18.31 35.69
N ARG A 417 5.43 -19.40 36.07
CA ARG A 417 5.47 -19.97 37.43
C ARG A 417 6.63 -20.94 37.62
N GLY A 418 7.47 -21.16 36.61
CA GLY A 418 8.61 -22.07 36.68
C GLY A 418 8.23 -23.57 36.78
N LEU A 419 7.01 -23.94 36.38
CA LEU A 419 6.52 -25.33 36.50
C LEU A 419 6.83 -26.18 35.28
N ILE A 420 6.98 -25.57 34.09
CA ILE A 420 7.38 -26.27 32.86
C ILE A 420 8.37 -25.45 32.06
N GLU A 421 9.24 -26.10 31.32
CA GLU A 421 10.19 -25.52 30.38
C GLU A 421 10.22 -26.33 29.10
N ARG A 422 10.45 -25.67 27.95
CA ARG A 422 10.67 -26.37 26.69
C ARG A 422 12.16 -26.41 26.37
N ILE A 423 12.68 -27.59 26.15
CA ILE A 423 14.09 -27.82 25.82
C ILE A 423 14.20 -28.20 24.34
N GLY A 424 15.03 -27.46 23.57
CA GLY A 424 15.28 -27.72 22.15
C GLY A 424 14.51 -26.81 21.20
N SER A 425 14.57 -27.11 19.90
CA SER A 425 13.95 -26.31 18.84
C SER A 425 12.41 -26.40 18.83
N PRO A 426 11.70 -25.44 18.24
CA PRO A 426 10.23 -25.48 18.12
C PRO A 426 9.67 -26.74 17.44
N LYS A 427 10.39 -27.31 16.48
CA LYS A 427 9.97 -28.50 15.72
C LYS A 427 10.49 -29.84 16.24
N GLY A 428 11.43 -29.86 17.19
CA GLY A 428 12.05 -31.10 17.71
C GLY A 428 12.33 -31.09 19.20
N GLY A 429 11.86 -30.05 19.91
CA GLY A 429 12.06 -29.93 21.36
C GLY A 429 11.04 -30.72 22.18
N HIS A 430 11.35 -30.91 23.47
CA HIS A 430 10.48 -31.60 24.43
C HIS A 430 10.18 -30.71 25.64
N TRP A 431 9.09 -31.03 26.33
CA TRP A 431 8.71 -30.37 27.56
C TRP A 431 9.42 -30.99 28.76
N LYS A 432 9.87 -30.16 29.68
CA LYS A 432 10.42 -30.55 30.97
C LYS A 432 9.57 -29.94 32.08
N ILE A 433 9.12 -30.75 33.00
CA ILE A 433 8.46 -30.31 34.24
C ILE A 433 9.60 -29.93 35.21
N ILE A 434 9.50 -28.76 35.80
CA ILE A 434 10.45 -28.24 36.80
C ILE A 434 9.73 -28.44 38.13
N ASN A 435 10.39 -29.21 39.05
CA ASN A 435 9.87 -29.48 40.40
C ASN A 435 10.21 -28.34 41.35
#